data_c7dd1d257a6072a40da65bade3dd32e0
#
_entry.id   c7dd1d257a6072a40da65bade3dd32e0
#
_cell.length_a   1.000
_cell.length_b   1.000
_cell.length_c   1.000
_cell.angle_alpha   90.00
_cell.angle_beta   90.00
_cell.angle_gamma   90.00
#
_symmetry.space_group_name_H-M   'P 1'
#
loop_
_entity.id
_entity.type
_entity.pdbx_description
1 polymer ?
#
loop_
_entity_poly.entity_id
_entity_poly.type
_entity_poly.pdbx_seq_one_letter_code
_entity_poly.pdbx_strand_id
1 'polypeptide(L)'
;MKTSLLLMASMALLAIGAAGAAVAAPAKRGKSSVAGVRTVFLPSPASPLVALRVFFQVGSADDPAGKEGLALLTSEMLGKGGSKTRTYAEVLDALYPLAAQIRVYGDKESIVFEGTVHRDNLTKFADLLADQVLAPRFADDDFTRNRQDARDYVTKTLRGNADEDLGKQAMATILFYKHPYGSPSQGTAAGLDAITLDDVRKLYASHFARDRLVVGVAGGYPDGFAEAFAKRFAVLPAKAPPLPKLPPVPVVKRNRLIVVEKDARAHAISIGRPINVTRKDPDFYPLTVARSYLGEHRTFNGVLMIRLREIRGLNYGSYAYVENFIQDGGSTFPLANIARRQQHFEIWLRPVAPQNSLFALRAALYETDKLVREGIPQAGFEATKTFLANYSNLWAQDASRRLGFAIDAVVTGKDVVKELQARLPKMKKSEVDAAVRKHLGVNGLTISIVADKAQSIADTLMSGGPTGISYDTAGTPPDVVAEDDLIKRFPIPLEKENVRVYPVDKMFEK
;
A
#
# COMPACT_ATOMS: atom_id res chain seq x y z
N MET A 1 -41.83 -51.12 -27.30
CA MET A 1 -40.79 -51.81 -28.06
C MET A 1 -39.43 -51.18 -27.69
N LYS A 2 -38.58 -52.07 -27.18
CA LYS A 2 -37.23 -51.76 -26.69
C LYS A 2 -36.27 -51.54 -27.86
N THR A 3 -35.39 -50.56 -27.81
CA THR A 3 -34.08 -50.69 -28.49
C THR A 3 -33.05 -49.89 -27.71
N SER A 4 -32.14 -50.60 -27.10
CA SER A 4 -30.94 -50.16 -26.43
C SER A 4 -29.88 -49.77 -27.46
N LEU A 5 -29.21 -48.64 -27.24
CA LEU A 5 -27.93 -48.37 -27.92
C LEU A 5 -26.82 -48.27 -26.85
N LEU A 6 -25.94 -49.27 -26.87
CA LEU A 6 -24.64 -49.25 -26.20
C LEU A 6 -23.70 -48.27 -26.93
N LEU A 7 -23.16 -47.28 -26.23
CA LEU A 7 -21.98 -46.55 -26.71
C LEU A 7 -20.76 -47.04 -25.91
N MET A 8 -19.83 -47.67 -26.60
CA MET A 8 -18.51 -48.01 -26.07
C MET A 8 -17.68 -46.71 -25.94
N ALA A 9 -17.29 -46.37 -24.73
CA ALA A 9 -16.32 -45.36 -24.49
C ALA A 9 -14.90 -45.97 -24.52
N SER A 10 -14.12 -45.65 -25.54
CA SER A 10 -12.69 -45.98 -25.60
C SER A 10 -11.92 -45.07 -24.63
N MET A 11 -11.35 -45.65 -23.60
CA MET A 11 -10.39 -44.98 -22.70
C MET A 11 -9.05 -44.87 -23.45
N ALA A 12 -8.71 -43.65 -23.91
CA ALA A 12 -7.35 -43.29 -24.25
C ALA A 12 -6.63 -42.82 -22.98
N LEU A 13 -5.72 -43.65 -22.45
CA LEU A 13 -4.77 -43.21 -21.41
C LEU A 13 -3.78 -42.23 -22.05
N LEU A 14 -3.96 -40.93 -21.76
CA LEU A 14 -2.89 -39.97 -22.00
C LEU A 14 -1.92 -40.05 -20.81
N ALA A 15 -0.72 -40.57 -21.07
CA ALA A 15 0.40 -40.45 -20.15
C ALA A 15 0.82 -38.96 -20.08
N ILE A 16 0.37 -38.25 -19.09
CA ILE A 16 0.88 -36.89 -18.76
C ILE A 16 2.25 -37.11 -18.15
N GLY A 17 3.30 -36.92 -18.94
CA GLY A 17 4.64 -36.82 -18.42
C GLY A 17 4.75 -35.67 -17.40
N ALA A 18 5.07 -35.99 -16.16
CA ALA A 18 5.43 -35.03 -15.15
C ALA A 18 6.68 -34.27 -15.59
N ALA A 19 6.50 -33.15 -16.28
CA ALA A 19 7.55 -32.16 -16.42
C ALA A 19 7.73 -31.54 -15.04
N GLY A 20 8.67 -32.09 -14.25
CA GLY A 20 9.10 -31.48 -13.00
C GLY A 20 9.52 -30.06 -13.30
N ALA A 21 8.80 -29.10 -12.78
CA ALA A 21 9.25 -27.71 -12.74
C ALA A 21 10.58 -27.69 -12.00
N ALA A 22 11.69 -27.58 -12.73
CA ALA A 22 12.99 -27.37 -12.16
C ALA A 22 12.91 -26.09 -11.35
N VAL A 23 12.90 -26.21 -10.02
CA VAL A 23 13.12 -25.09 -9.12
C VAL A 23 14.49 -24.54 -9.49
N ALA A 24 14.51 -23.40 -10.15
CA ALA A 24 15.73 -22.74 -10.55
C ALA A 24 16.61 -22.56 -9.30
N ALA A 25 17.84 -23.06 -9.35
CA ALA A 25 18.80 -22.89 -8.29
C ALA A 25 18.89 -21.41 -7.91
N PRO A 26 19.08 -21.07 -6.61
CA PRO A 26 19.13 -19.67 -6.19
C PRO A 26 20.26 -18.98 -6.96
N ALA A 27 19.89 -17.99 -7.77
CA ALA A 27 20.83 -17.18 -8.53
C ALA A 27 21.89 -16.62 -7.57
N LYS A 28 23.17 -16.76 -7.92
CA LYS A 28 24.28 -16.16 -7.17
C LYS A 28 23.99 -14.67 -7.05
N ARG A 29 23.81 -14.16 -5.82
CA ARG A 29 23.68 -12.73 -5.57
C ARG A 29 24.92 -12.04 -6.12
N GLY A 30 24.76 -11.10 -7.05
CA GLY A 30 25.84 -10.26 -7.53
C GLY A 30 26.43 -9.40 -6.43
N LYS A 31 27.45 -8.62 -6.75
CA LYS A 31 28.11 -7.70 -5.81
C LYS A 31 27.08 -6.84 -5.11
N SER A 32 27.18 -6.72 -3.78
CA SER A 32 26.28 -5.91 -2.97
C SER A 32 26.47 -4.39 -3.14
N SER A 33 27.58 -3.97 -3.79
CA SER A 33 27.89 -2.57 -4.08
C SER A 33 28.80 -2.47 -5.31
N VAL A 34 28.55 -1.45 -6.15
CA VAL A 34 29.35 -1.06 -7.31
C VAL A 34 29.62 0.44 -7.23
N ALA A 35 30.88 0.83 -7.21
CA ALA A 35 31.29 2.25 -7.16
C ALA A 35 30.61 3.07 -6.03
N GLY A 36 30.38 2.44 -4.87
CA GLY A 36 29.72 3.06 -3.72
C GLY A 36 28.19 3.13 -3.80
N VAL A 37 27.58 2.51 -4.82
CA VAL A 37 26.13 2.37 -4.99
C VAL A 37 25.71 0.98 -4.50
N ARG A 38 24.74 0.87 -3.60
CA ARG A 38 24.15 -0.43 -3.19
C ARG A 38 23.41 -1.05 -4.36
N THR A 39 23.55 -2.36 -4.55
CA THR A 39 22.99 -3.04 -5.73
C THR A 39 22.25 -4.32 -5.35
N VAL A 40 21.26 -4.66 -6.19
CA VAL A 40 20.54 -5.93 -6.18
C VAL A 40 20.50 -6.48 -7.60
N PHE A 41 21.22 -7.57 -7.87
CA PHE A 41 21.27 -8.20 -9.19
C PHE A 41 20.67 -9.61 -9.11
N LEU A 42 19.65 -9.87 -9.92
CA LEU A 42 18.91 -11.12 -9.98
C LEU A 42 18.91 -11.66 -11.44
N PRO A 43 20.03 -12.24 -11.88
CA PRO A 43 20.14 -12.75 -13.25
C PRO A 43 19.20 -13.93 -13.48
N SER A 44 18.54 -13.94 -14.64
CA SER A 44 17.69 -15.01 -15.14
C SER A 44 17.89 -15.12 -16.66
N PRO A 45 18.97 -15.76 -17.13
CA PRO A 45 19.38 -15.74 -18.55
C PRO A 45 18.32 -16.25 -19.53
N ALA A 46 17.43 -17.14 -19.07
CA ALA A 46 16.33 -17.66 -19.89
C ALA A 46 15.19 -16.63 -20.09
N SER A 47 15.13 -15.56 -19.28
CA SER A 47 14.07 -14.55 -19.41
C SER A 47 14.35 -13.61 -20.57
N PRO A 48 13.40 -13.36 -21.50
CA PRO A 48 13.54 -12.32 -22.50
C PRO A 48 13.35 -10.92 -21.94
N LEU A 49 12.81 -10.79 -20.70
CA LEU A 49 12.52 -9.52 -20.07
C LEU A 49 13.57 -9.16 -19.04
N VAL A 50 13.82 -7.85 -18.93
CA VAL A 50 14.71 -7.26 -17.92
C VAL A 50 13.95 -6.15 -17.18
N ALA A 51 13.92 -6.24 -15.87
CA ALA A 51 13.40 -5.21 -14.98
C ALA A 51 14.55 -4.38 -14.42
N LEU A 52 14.43 -3.06 -14.52
CA LEU A 52 15.31 -2.08 -13.89
C LEU A 52 14.56 -1.36 -12.78
N ARG A 53 15.25 -1.10 -11.67
CA ARG A 53 14.69 -0.36 -10.54
C ARG A 53 15.74 0.52 -9.88
N VAL A 54 15.40 1.79 -9.70
CA VAL A 54 16.22 2.78 -8.99
C VAL A 54 15.41 3.25 -7.80
N PHE A 55 15.83 2.86 -6.61
CA PHE A 55 15.15 3.17 -5.35
C PHE A 55 15.96 4.20 -4.57
N PHE A 56 15.29 5.26 -4.13
CA PHE A 56 15.85 6.23 -3.19
C PHE A 56 15.08 6.20 -1.89
N GLN A 57 15.80 6.15 -0.76
CA GLN A 57 15.22 6.33 0.57
C GLN A 57 15.01 7.83 0.84
N VAL A 58 14.07 8.42 0.10
CA VAL A 58 13.62 9.81 0.14
C VAL A 58 12.12 9.80 -0.06
N GLY A 59 11.37 10.59 0.69
CA GLY A 59 9.93 10.65 0.54
C GLY A 59 9.32 11.86 1.24
N SER A 60 8.00 11.92 1.36
CA SER A 60 7.33 13.10 1.94
C SER A 60 7.67 13.33 3.42
N ALA A 61 8.31 12.38 4.11
CA ALA A 61 8.86 12.61 5.45
C ALA A 61 10.10 13.52 5.44
N ASP A 62 10.74 13.71 4.28
CA ASP A 62 11.85 14.66 4.10
C ASP A 62 11.36 16.08 3.75
N ASP A 63 10.06 16.29 3.55
CA ASP A 63 9.50 17.60 3.18
C ASP A 63 9.73 18.62 4.30
N PRO A 64 10.22 19.81 4.00
CA PRO A 64 10.27 20.92 4.97
C PRO A 64 8.84 21.35 5.35
N ALA A 65 8.67 21.78 6.59
CA ALA A 65 7.40 22.33 7.06
C ALA A 65 6.92 23.49 6.17
N GLY A 66 5.67 23.46 5.75
CA GLY A 66 5.07 24.43 4.81
C GLY A 66 5.40 24.19 3.35
N LYS A 67 6.07 23.08 3.02
CA LYS A 67 6.34 22.64 1.64
C LYS A 67 5.98 21.15 1.47
N GLU A 68 4.88 20.76 2.10
CA GLU A 68 4.37 19.41 2.01
C GLU A 68 4.03 19.06 0.55
N GLY A 69 4.62 17.97 0.06
CA GLY A 69 4.55 17.50 -1.33
C GLY A 69 5.83 17.71 -2.13
N LEU A 70 6.87 18.35 -1.56
CA LEU A 70 8.10 18.65 -2.29
C LEU A 70 8.82 17.40 -2.81
N ALA A 71 8.93 16.35 -2.00
CA ALA A 71 9.61 15.12 -2.39
C ALA A 71 8.90 14.40 -3.55
N LEU A 72 7.55 14.30 -3.48
CA LEU A 72 6.77 13.69 -4.55
C LEU A 72 6.77 14.55 -5.81
N LEU A 73 6.62 15.87 -5.68
CA LEU A 73 6.73 16.78 -6.83
C LEU A 73 8.13 16.69 -7.49
N THR A 74 9.19 16.56 -6.69
CA THR A 74 10.54 16.32 -7.22
C THR A 74 10.60 15.01 -8.01
N SER A 75 9.99 13.94 -7.50
CA SER A 75 9.93 12.65 -8.21
C SER A 75 9.15 12.74 -9.52
N GLU A 76 8.04 13.48 -9.55
CA GLU A 76 7.27 13.75 -10.77
C GLU A 76 8.08 14.57 -11.78
N MET A 77 8.83 15.56 -11.33
CA MET A 77 9.72 16.32 -12.19
C MET A 77 10.82 15.44 -12.81
N LEU A 78 11.35 14.46 -12.07
CA LEU A 78 12.29 13.47 -12.61
C LEU A 78 11.61 12.51 -13.59
N GLY A 79 10.39 12.07 -13.29
CA GLY A 79 9.65 11.10 -14.11
C GLY A 79 8.94 11.69 -15.32
N LYS A 80 8.45 12.93 -15.20
CA LYS A 80 7.60 13.60 -16.21
C LYS A 80 8.12 14.97 -16.68
N GLY A 81 9.31 15.37 -16.27
CA GLY A 81 9.96 16.63 -16.68
C GLY A 81 11.00 16.47 -17.79
N GLY A 82 11.21 15.25 -18.26
CA GLY A 82 12.24 14.96 -19.26
C GLY A 82 13.68 15.05 -18.71
N SER A 83 14.64 14.99 -19.61
CA SER A 83 16.08 15.11 -19.32
C SER A 83 16.68 16.33 -20.00
N LYS A 84 17.94 16.64 -19.73
CA LYS A 84 18.66 17.75 -20.40
C LYS A 84 18.69 17.61 -21.92
N THR A 85 18.54 16.41 -22.45
CA THR A 85 18.62 16.09 -23.87
C THR A 85 17.26 15.84 -24.52
N ARG A 86 16.20 15.67 -23.73
CA ARG A 86 14.85 15.33 -24.22
C ARG A 86 13.77 15.99 -23.37
N THR A 87 12.75 16.52 -24.02
CA THR A 87 11.49 16.84 -23.38
C THR A 87 10.76 15.56 -22.93
N TYR A 88 9.76 15.69 -22.08
CA TYR A 88 8.98 14.52 -21.66
C TYR A 88 8.25 13.85 -22.83
N ALA A 89 7.72 14.63 -23.80
CA ALA A 89 7.10 14.10 -24.99
C ALA A 89 8.09 13.23 -25.81
N GLU A 90 9.32 13.72 -26.02
CA GLU A 90 10.37 12.97 -26.72
C GLU A 90 10.80 11.70 -25.96
N VAL A 91 10.72 11.71 -24.61
CA VAL A 91 10.94 10.49 -23.81
C VAL A 91 9.83 9.47 -24.07
N LEU A 92 8.56 9.90 -24.09
CA LEU A 92 7.43 9.03 -24.37
C LEU A 92 7.51 8.45 -25.80
N ASP A 93 7.85 9.28 -26.79
CA ASP A 93 8.06 8.84 -28.18
C ASP A 93 9.19 7.82 -28.29
N ALA A 94 10.27 7.99 -27.50
CA ALA A 94 11.38 7.04 -27.47
C ALA A 94 11.05 5.73 -26.75
N LEU A 95 10.17 5.75 -25.75
CA LEU A 95 9.71 4.57 -25.01
C LEU A 95 8.68 3.74 -25.79
N TYR A 96 7.82 4.40 -26.57
CA TYR A 96 6.71 3.76 -27.29
C TYR A 96 7.15 2.55 -28.14
N PRO A 97 8.15 2.65 -29.06
CA PRO A 97 8.58 1.51 -29.86
C PRO A 97 9.30 0.42 -29.05
N LEU A 98 9.70 0.69 -27.81
CA LEU A 98 10.30 -0.30 -26.92
C LEU A 98 9.23 -1.13 -26.19
N ALA A 99 7.94 -0.79 -26.33
CA ALA A 99 6.83 -1.31 -25.54
C ALA A 99 7.12 -1.24 -24.03
N ALA A 100 7.73 -0.15 -23.56
CA ALA A 100 8.20 0.03 -22.19
C ALA A 100 7.68 1.34 -21.60
N GLN A 101 7.63 1.39 -20.26
CA GLN A 101 7.25 2.56 -19.50
C GLN A 101 8.22 2.75 -18.34
N ILE A 102 8.52 4.00 -18.03
CA ILE A 102 9.19 4.37 -16.78
C ILE A 102 8.08 4.80 -15.82
N ARG A 103 7.90 4.01 -14.76
CA ARG A 103 6.97 4.33 -13.68
C ARG A 103 7.72 4.99 -12.54
N VAL A 104 7.09 6.00 -11.96
CA VAL A 104 7.58 6.65 -10.75
C VAL A 104 6.48 6.58 -9.70
N TYR A 105 6.84 6.14 -8.52
CA TYR A 105 5.95 6.19 -7.37
C TYR A 105 6.74 6.41 -6.09
N GLY A 106 6.08 6.88 -5.09
CA GLY A 106 6.71 7.15 -3.80
C GLY A 106 5.68 7.24 -2.68
N ASP A 107 6.19 7.27 -1.46
CA ASP A 107 5.41 7.38 -0.25
C ASP A 107 6.18 8.22 0.79
N LYS A 108 5.97 7.97 2.05
CA LYS A 108 6.57 8.71 3.16
C LYS A 108 8.11 8.67 3.19
N GLU A 109 8.71 7.54 2.79
CA GLU A 109 10.14 7.32 2.97
C GLU A 109 10.85 6.78 1.72
N SER A 110 10.17 6.69 0.61
CA SER A 110 10.74 6.11 -0.61
C SER A 110 10.23 6.76 -1.88
N ILE A 111 11.10 6.83 -2.88
CA ILE A 111 10.80 7.15 -4.28
C ILE A 111 11.43 6.06 -5.14
N VAL A 112 10.68 5.56 -6.09
CA VAL A 112 11.07 4.45 -6.96
C VAL A 112 10.85 4.83 -8.41
N PHE A 113 11.88 4.58 -9.22
CA PHE A 113 11.81 4.61 -10.68
C PHE A 113 11.97 3.18 -11.16
N GLU A 114 11.02 2.69 -11.95
CA GLU A 114 11.06 1.31 -12.42
C GLU A 114 10.53 1.15 -13.84
N GLY A 115 10.92 0.06 -14.47
CA GLY A 115 10.28 -0.40 -15.68
C GLY A 115 10.83 -1.75 -16.12
N THR A 116 10.12 -2.37 -17.03
CA THR A 116 10.49 -3.67 -17.63
C THR A 116 10.51 -3.52 -19.14
N VAL A 117 11.50 -4.13 -19.78
CA VAL A 117 11.71 -4.05 -21.21
C VAL A 117 12.20 -5.40 -21.75
N HIS A 118 11.97 -5.66 -23.04
CA HIS A 118 12.61 -6.80 -23.73
C HIS A 118 14.12 -6.56 -23.81
N ARG A 119 14.94 -7.63 -23.63
CA ARG A 119 16.40 -7.53 -23.56
C ARG A 119 17.05 -6.89 -24.77
N ASP A 120 16.45 -7.01 -25.96
CA ASP A 120 16.97 -6.40 -27.18
C ASP A 120 16.93 -4.87 -27.15
N ASN A 121 16.06 -4.29 -26.34
CA ASN A 121 15.88 -2.87 -26.16
C ASN A 121 16.49 -2.34 -24.85
N LEU A 122 17.18 -3.22 -24.10
CA LEU A 122 17.64 -2.94 -22.74
C LEU A 122 18.52 -1.70 -22.65
N THR A 123 19.50 -1.55 -23.55
CA THR A 123 20.42 -0.41 -23.53
C THR A 123 19.67 0.92 -23.70
N LYS A 124 18.80 1.00 -24.72
CA LYS A 124 18.02 2.22 -24.98
C LYS A 124 17.11 2.58 -23.80
N PHE A 125 16.45 1.59 -23.20
CA PHE A 125 15.59 1.79 -22.05
C PHE A 125 16.40 2.25 -20.81
N ALA A 126 17.54 1.60 -20.55
CA ALA A 126 18.44 1.97 -19.44
C ALA A 126 19.00 3.40 -19.58
N ASP A 127 19.27 3.82 -20.83
CA ASP A 127 19.73 5.20 -21.12
C ASP A 127 18.62 6.20 -20.79
N LEU A 128 17.40 5.96 -21.25
CA LEU A 128 16.25 6.85 -20.96
C LEU A 128 15.99 6.97 -19.45
N LEU A 129 15.96 5.84 -18.73
CA LEU A 129 15.75 5.82 -17.30
C LEU A 129 16.87 6.57 -16.54
N ALA A 130 18.13 6.29 -16.89
CA ALA A 130 19.24 6.93 -16.22
C ALA A 130 19.33 8.43 -16.53
N ASP A 131 19.05 8.85 -17.76
CA ASP A 131 19.08 10.26 -18.16
C ASP A 131 18.02 11.08 -17.41
N GLN A 132 16.79 10.54 -17.23
CA GLN A 132 15.77 11.23 -16.43
C GLN A 132 16.20 11.42 -14.97
N VAL A 133 16.84 10.41 -14.38
CA VAL A 133 17.24 10.47 -12.97
C VAL A 133 18.53 11.29 -12.76
N LEU A 134 19.51 11.16 -13.66
CA LEU A 134 20.85 11.73 -13.48
C LEU A 134 21.06 13.10 -14.14
N ALA A 135 20.28 13.41 -15.16
CA ALA A 135 20.36 14.66 -15.91
C ALA A 135 18.98 15.28 -16.15
N PRO A 136 18.20 15.55 -15.08
CA PRO A 136 16.85 16.09 -15.23
C PRO A 136 16.89 17.49 -15.86
N ARG A 137 15.85 17.81 -16.63
CA ARG A 137 15.71 19.10 -17.32
C ARG A 137 15.39 20.25 -16.34
N PHE A 138 14.51 20.02 -15.38
CA PHE A 138 14.01 21.02 -14.42
C PHE A 138 13.61 22.35 -15.08
N ALA A 139 12.76 22.26 -16.10
CA ALA A 139 12.24 23.41 -16.82
C ALA A 139 11.00 24.01 -16.13
N ASP A 140 10.78 25.32 -16.29
CA ASP A 140 9.70 26.04 -15.64
C ASP A 140 8.29 25.62 -16.13
N ASP A 141 8.18 25.27 -17.42
CA ASP A 141 6.94 24.76 -18.01
C ASP A 141 6.54 23.38 -17.41
N ASP A 142 7.50 22.47 -17.28
CA ASP A 142 7.30 21.17 -16.65
C ASP A 142 6.99 21.31 -15.17
N PHE A 143 7.67 22.22 -14.47
CA PHE A 143 7.41 22.50 -13.06
C PHE A 143 6.00 23.03 -12.86
N THR A 144 5.59 24.00 -13.65
CA THR A 144 4.23 24.60 -13.57
C THR A 144 3.16 23.53 -13.79
N ARG A 145 3.32 22.69 -14.81
CA ARG A 145 2.40 21.58 -15.09
C ARG A 145 2.35 20.57 -13.95
N ASN A 146 3.50 20.01 -13.55
CA ASN A 146 3.51 18.95 -12.52
C ASN A 146 3.03 19.46 -11.15
N ARG A 147 3.34 20.71 -10.78
CA ARG A 147 2.82 21.33 -9.56
C ARG A 147 1.30 21.52 -9.63
N GLN A 148 0.77 21.95 -10.78
CA GLN A 148 -0.68 22.08 -10.97
C GLN A 148 -1.36 20.71 -10.93
N ASP A 149 -0.80 19.68 -11.55
CA ASP A 149 -1.32 18.31 -11.50
C ASP A 149 -1.36 17.78 -10.07
N ALA A 150 -0.31 17.98 -9.28
CA ALA A 150 -0.27 17.60 -7.88
C ALA A 150 -1.32 18.34 -7.05
N ARG A 151 -1.49 19.65 -7.28
CA ARG A 151 -2.49 20.48 -6.63
C ARG A 151 -3.92 20.03 -6.99
N ASP A 152 -4.15 19.75 -8.26
CA ASP A 152 -5.44 19.25 -8.76
C ASP A 152 -5.76 17.87 -8.21
N TYR A 153 -4.76 17.01 -8.02
CA TYR A 153 -4.96 15.75 -7.34
C TYR A 153 -5.50 15.97 -5.91
N VAL A 154 -4.88 16.85 -5.13
CA VAL A 154 -5.32 17.10 -3.75
C VAL A 154 -6.70 17.77 -3.72
N THR A 155 -6.91 18.80 -4.53
CA THR A 155 -8.11 19.66 -4.44
C THR A 155 -9.32 19.14 -5.22
N LYS A 156 -9.11 18.43 -6.33
CA LYS A 156 -10.17 17.93 -7.21
C LYS A 156 -10.35 16.41 -7.10
N THR A 157 -9.25 15.64 -7.16
CA THR A 157 -9.36 14.18 -7.16
C THR A 157 -9.60 13.64 -5.75
N LEU A 158 -8.71 13.95 -4.81
CA LEU A 158 -8.81 13.42 -3.45
C LEU A 158 -10.05 13.95 -2.72
N ARG A 159 -10.30 15.26 -2.78
CA ARG A 159 -11.49 15.87 -2.16
C ARG A 159 -12.78 15.57 -2.92
N GLY A 160 -12.73 15.48 -4.25
CA GLY A 160 -13.90 15.37 -5.12
C GLY A 160 -14.36 13.95 -5.42
N ASN A 161 -13.44 13.05 -5.80
CA ASN A 161 -13.80 11.79 -6.45
C ASN A 161 -13.23 10.54 -5.80
N ALA A 162 -12.43 10.65 -4.72
CA ALA A 162 -11.74 9.53 -4.10
C ALA A 162 -12.07 9.40 -2.60
N ASP A 163 -13.35 9.15 -2.28
CA ASP A 163 -13.87 9.14 -0.90
C ASP A 163 -13.14 8.15 0.01
N GLU A 164 -12.77 6.98 -0.50
CA GLU A 164 -11.98 6.00 0.25
C GLU A 164 -10.60 6.54 0.62
N ASP A 165 -9.90 7.13 -0.35
CA ASP A 165 -8.56 7.68 -0.11
C ASP A 165 -8.62 8.96 0.72
N LEU A 166 -9.66 9.78 0.54
CA LEU A 166 -9.95 10.94 1.39
C LEU A 166 -10.10 10.50 2.85
N GLY A 167 -10.89 9.46 3.11
CA GLY A 167 -11.10 8.90 4.45
C GLY A 167 -9.81 8.39 5.09
N LYS A 168 -8.99 7.65 4.33
CA LYS A 168 -7.68 7.16 4.80
C LYS A 168 -6.72 8.31 5.12
N GLN A 169 -6.63 9.31 4.25
CA GLN A 169 -5.74 10.46 4.48
C GLN A 169 -6.23 11.32 5.65
N ALA A 170 -7.54 11.54 5.79
CA ALA A 170 -8.13 12.24 6.93
C ALA A 170 -7.83 11.51 8.25
N MET A 171 -7.99 10.17 8.27
CA MET A 171 -7.60 9.34 9.41
C MET A 171 -6.11 9.49 9.72
N ALA A 172 -5.24 9.36 8.71
CA ALA A 172 -3.79 9.46 8.89
C ALA A 172 -3.36 10.82 9.44
N THR A 173 -3.97 11.92 8.97
CA THR A 173 -3.69 13.28 9.46
C THR A 173 -3.96 13.43 10.96
N ILE A 174 -5.03 12.84 11.46
CA ILE A 174 -5.34 12.87 12.89
C ILE A 174 -4.50 11.84 13.67
N LEU A 175 -4.30 10.66 13.10
CA LEU A 175 -3.51 9.59 13.71
C LEU A 175 -2.07 10.05 13.94
N PHE A 176 -1.47 10.68 12.93
CA PHE A 176 -0.10 11.18 12.91
C PHE A 176 -0.02 12.71 13.06
N TYR A 177 -0.89 13.31 13.88
CA TYR A 177 -0.86 14.75 14.09
C TYR A 177 0.52 15.23 14.58
N LYS A 178 1.06 16.27 13.95
CA LYS A 178 2.43 16.79 14.19
C LYS A 178 3.55 15.78 13.92
N HIS A 179 3.30 14.78 13.11
CA HIS A 179 4.29 13.80 12.69
C HIS A 179 4.47 13.90 11.15
N PRO A 180 5.66 13.64 10.59
CA PRO A 180 5.89 13.70 9.15
C PRO A 180 4.94 12.84 8.28
N TYR A 181 4.26 11.85 8.87
CA TYR A 181 3.26 11.04 8.17
C TYR A 181 1.84 11.64 8.19
N GLY A 182 1.63 12.75 8.88
CA GLY A 182 0.30 13.34 9.03
C GLY A 182 -0.23 14.06 7.79
N SER A 183 0.63 14.57 6.91
CA SER A 183 0.21 15.17 5.65
C SER A 183 0.10 14.11 4.54
N PRO A 184 -0.77 14.27 3.54
CA PRO A 184 -0.74 13.42 2.35
C PRO A 184 0.65 13.39 1.71
N SER A 185 1.06 12.27 1.14
CA SER A 185 2.37 12.18 0.48
C SER A 185 2.45 13.10 -0.74
N GLN A 186 1.32 13.34 -1.39
CA GLN A 186 1.19 14.28 -2.52
C GLN A 186 1.26 15.75 -2.10
N GLY A 187 1.17 16.03 -0.80
CA GLY A 187 1.25 17.37 -0.24
C GLY A 187 -0.08 17.96 0.20
N THR A 188 -0.03 19.24 0.57
CA THR A 188 -1.19 20.08 0.88
C THR A 188 -1.32 21.19 -0.15
N ALA A 189 -2.50 21.82 -0.28
CA ALA A 189 -2.70 22.90 -1.24
C ALA A 189 -1.71 24.06 -1.00
N ALA A 190 -1.61 24.54 0.24
CA ALA A 190 -0.69 25.62 0.59
C ALA A 190 0.79 25.20 0.47
N GLY A 191 1.13 23.95 0.84
CA GLY A 191 2.49 23.43 0.67
C GLY A 191 2.93 23.44 -0.79
N LEU A 192 2.07 22.91 -1.68
CA LEU A 192 2.34 22.91 -3.12
C LEU A 192 2.42 24.32 -3.72
N ASP A 193 1.57 25.26 -3.27
CA ASP A 193 1.62 26.66 -3.71
C ASP A 193 2.92 27.35 -3.25
N ALA A 194 3.49 26.96 -2.11
CA ALA A 194 4.74 27.52 -1.58
C ALA A 194 6.01 26.92 -2.19
N ILE A 195 5.93 25.78 -2.89
CA ILE A 195 7.09 25.14 -3.51
C ILE A 195 7.52 25.92 -4.75
N THR A 196 8.82 26.13 -4.88
CA THR A 196 9.48 26.73 -6.05
C THR A 196 10.31 25.69 -6.80
N LEU A 197 10.63 25.97 -8.07
CA LEU A 197 11.53 25.11 -8.85
C LEU A 197 12.93 25.02 -8.21
N ASP A 198 13.37 26.07 -7.52
CA ASP A 198 14.65 26.09 -6.78
C ASP A 198 14.62 25.12 -5.58
N ASP A 199 13.46 24.98 -4.91
CA ASP A 199 13.29 23.97 -3.84
C ASP A 199 13.43 22.55 -4.39
N VAL A 200 12.84 22.27 -5.57
CA VAL A 200 12.97 20.99 -6.26
C VAL A 200 14.43 20.68 -6.58
N ARG A 201 15.14 21.66 -7.16
CA ARG A 201 16.59 21.55 -7.47
C ARG A 201 17.42 21.29 -6.22
N LYS A 202 17.14 22.00 -5.11
CA LYS A 202 17.83 21.84 -3.82
C LYS A 202 17.60 20.48 -3.20
N LEU A 203 16.34 20.01 -3.19
CA LEU A 203 16.01 18.68 -2.66
C LEU A 203 16.71 17.59 -3.47
N TYR A 204 16.63 17.68 -4.80
CA TYR A 204 17.33 16.73 -5.68
C TYR A 204 18.83 16.72 -5.39
N ALA A 205 19.49 17.88 -5.40
CA ALA A 205 20.94 17.97 -5.21
C ALA A 205 21.42 17.47 -3.84
N SER A 206 20.59 17.57 -2.80
CA SER A 206 20.96 17.20 -1.43
C SER A 206 20.52 15.80 -1.01
N HIS A 207 19.34 15.32 -1.47
CA HIS A 207 18.74 14.09 -0.94
C HIS A 207 18.85 12.88 -1.87
N PHE A 208 19.01 13.10 -3.20
CA PHE A 208 19.22 12.00 -4.15
C PHE A 208 20.70 11.62 -4.16
N ALA A 209 21.14 10.89 -3.15
CA ALA A 209 22.52 10.55 -2.90
C ALA A 209 22.75 9.03 -2.82
N ARG A 210 23.99 8.59 -3.00
CA ARG A 210 24.38 7.19 -3.09
C ARG A 210 24.11 6.39 -1.81
N ASP A 211 24.25 6.99 -0.64
CA ASP A 211 23.98 6.34 0.64
C ASP A 211 22.48 6.05 0.86
N ARG A 212 21.59 6.73 0.13
CA ARG A 212 20.13 6.48 0.11
C ARG A 212 19.66 5.67 -1.10
N LEU A 213 20.56 5.31 -2.02
CA LEU A 213 20.26 4.67 -3.29
C LEU A 213 20.42 3.16 -3.24
N VAL A 214 19.52 2.45 -3.90
CA VAL A 214 19.71 1.04 -4.32
C VAL A 214 19.36 0.92 -5.80
N VAL A 215 20.29 0.40 -6.60
CA VAL A 215 20.06 0.09 -8.01
C VAL A 215 19.84 -1.40 -8.19
N GLY A 216 18.74 -1.76 -8.82
CA GLY A 216 18.33 -3.12 -9.06
C GLY A 216 18.21 -3.49 -10.53
N VAL A 217 18.67 -4.70 -10.89
CA VAL A 217 18.52 -5.31 -12.22
C VAL A 217 18.09 -6.75 -12.06
N ALA A 218 17.02 -7.16 -12.74
CA ALA A 218 16.54 -8.55 -12.72
C ALA A 218 16.14 -9.02 -14.13
N GLY A 219 16.38 -10.29 -14.43
CA GLY A 219 15.98 -10.88 -15.72
C GLY A 219 17.15 -11.29 -16.60
N GLY A 220 16.93 -11.33 -17.91
CA GLY A 220 17.89 -11.86 -18.90
C GLY A 220 18.84 -10.82 -19.47
N TYR A 221 19.51 -10.08 -18.62
CA TYR A 221 20.50 -9.10 -19.03
C TYR A 221 21.89 -9.73 -19.33
N PRO A 222 22.70 -9.15 -20.24
CA PRO A 222 24.02 -9.65 -20.56
C PRO A 222 25.03 -9.40 -19.43
N ASP A 223 26.10 -10.17 -19.42
CA ASP A 223 27.19 -10.04 -18.45
C ASP A 223 27.78 -8.62 -18.46
N GLY A 224 28.07 -8.10 -17.27
CA GLY A 224 28.63 -6.77 -17.09
C GLY A 224 27.61 -5.61 -17.21
N PHE A 225 26.43 -5.84 -17.75
CA PHE A 225 25.42 -4.79 -17.92
C PHE A 225 24.98 -4.20 -16.59
N ALA A 226 24.65 -5.04 -15.61
CA ALA A 226 24.11 -4.59 -14.34
C ALA A 226 25.11 -3.72 -13.57
N GLU A 227 26.38 -4.10 -13.58
CA GLU A 227 27.48 -3.33 -12.99
C GLU A 227 27.68 -1.99 -13.72
N ALA A 228 27.67 -2.01 -15.07
CA ALA A 228 27.81 -0.82 -15.88
C ALA A 228 26.65 0.16 -15.65
N PHE A 229 25.42 -0.34 -15.57
CA PHE A 229 24.24 0.47 -15.26
C PHE A 229 24.33 1.09 -13.86
N ALA A 230 24.66 0.31 -12.83
CA ALA A 230 24.80 0.82 -11.48
C ALA A 230 25.93 1.84 -11.34
N LYS A 231 27.04 1.66 -12.07
CA LYS A 231 28.17 2.59 -12.07
C LYS A 231 27.80 4.01 -12.57
N ARG A 232 26.79 4.13 -13.43
CA ARG A 232 26.30 5.44 -13.91
C ARG A 232 25.87 6.35 -12.76
N PHE A 233 25.30 5.79 -11.71
CA PHE A 233 24.81 6.50 -10.53
C PHE A 233 25.92 6.94 -9.56
N ALA A 234 27.18 6.58 -9.82
CA ALA A 234 28.32 7.02 -9.03
C ALA A 234 28.55 8.55 -9.10
N VAL A 235 27.96 9.24 -10.06
CA VAL A 235 28.02 10.70 -10.21
C VAL A 235 27.19 11.46 -9.17
N LEU A 236 26.24 10.76 -8.53
CA LEU A 236 25.43 11.37 -7.48
C LEU A 236 26.27 11.65 -6.22
N PRO A 237 25.87 12.64 -5.39
CA PRO A 237 26.52 12.93 -4.13
C PRO A 237 26.73 11.67 -3.28
N ALA A 238 27.82 11.60 -2.55
CA ALA A 238 28.12 10.41 -1.74
C ALA A 238 27.14 10.23 -0.57
N LYS A 239 26.73 11.36 0.03
CA LYS A 239 25.90 11.39 1.24
C LYS A 239 24.78 12.41 1.13
N ALA A 240 23.59 12.02 1.57
CA ALA A 240 22.48 12.91 1.86
C ALA A 240 22.54 13.42 3.31
N PRO A 241 21.74 14.43 3.68
CA PRO A 241 21.44 14.73 5.07
C PRO A 241 20.93 13.48 5.80
N PRO A 242 21.09 13.37 7.15
CA PRO A 242 20.52 12.23 7.89
C PRO A 242 19.03 12.06 7.61
N LEU A 243 18.54 10.83 7.66
CA LEU A 243 17.10 10.57 7.57
C LEU A 243 16.35 11.37 8.66
N PRO A 244 15.15 11.89 8.35
CA PRO A 244 14.35 12.59 9.35
C PRO A 244 14.18 11.75 10.61
N LYS A 245 14.40 12.37 11.77
CA LYS A 245 14.11 11.73 13.04
C LYS A 245 12.60 11.71 13.24
N LEU A 246 12.02 10.52 13.16
CA LEU A 246 10.59 10.38 13.42
C LEU A 246 10.29 10.54 14.92
N PRO A 247 9.23 11.27 15.28
CA PRO A 247 8.70 11.25 16.63
C PRO A 247 8.32 9.82 17.04
N PRO A 248 8.20 9.53 18.35
CA PRO A 248 7.64 8.25 18.78
C PRO A 248 6.27 7.98 18.15
N VAL A 249 5.94 6.71 17.98
CA VAL A 249 4.59 6.29 17.54
C VAL A 249 3.55 6.94 18.46
N PRO A 250 2.54 7.63 17.91
CA PRO A 250 1.53 8.31 18.74
C PRO A 250 0.80 7.33 19.65
N VAL A 251 0.65 7.67 20.92
CA VAL A 251 -0.17 6.88 21.86
C VAL A 251 -1.58 7.46 21.87
N VAL A 252 -2.54 6.71 21.35
CA VAL A 252 -3.95 7.08 21.33
C VAL A 252 -4.67 6.32 22.44
N LYS A 253 -5.05 7.01 23.52
CA LYS A 253 -5.70 6.39 24.69
C LYS A 253 -7.22 6.28 24.54
N ARG A 254 -7.84 7.22 23.84
CA ARG A 254 -9.30 7.33 23.64
C ARG A 254 -9.61 7.37 22.15
N ASN A 255 -10.79 6.92 21.76
CA ASN A 255 -11.21 6.97 20.38
C ASN A 255 -11.35 8.43 19.92
N ARG A 256 -10.95 8.69 18.68
CA ARG A 256 -11.10 9.97 17.99
C ARG A 256 -11.95 9.77 16.76
N LEU A 257 -12.84 10.71 16.48
CA LEU A 257 -13.69 10.72 15.31
C LEU A 257 -13.45 11.98 14.49
N ILE A 258 -13.23 11.82 13.22
CA ILE A 258 -13.30 12.89 12.23
C ILE A 258 -14.39 12.54 11.21
N VAL A 259 -15.35 13.43 11.03
CA VAL A 259 -16.33 13.31 9.94
C VAL A 259 -16.03 14.38 8.91
N VAL A 260 -15.72 13.98 7.70
CA VAL A 260 -15.47 14.88 6.58
C VAL A 260 -16.80 15.09 5.87
N GLU A 261 -17.31 16.33 5.96
CA GLU A 261 -18.57 16.69 5.35
C GLU A 261 -18.42 16.91 3.85
N LYS A 262 -19.12 16.10 3.09
CA LYS A 262 -19.12 16.09 1.64
C LYS A 262 -20.46 15.56 1.13
N ASP A 263 -20.97 16.11 0.02
CA ASP A 263 -22.09 15.51 -0.70
C ASP A 263 -21.64 14.12 -1.26
N ALA A 264 -21.90 13.08 -0.49
CA ALA A 264 -21.50 11.71 -0.78
C ALA A 264 -22.72 10.79 -0.84
N ARG A 265 -22.85 10.05 -1.94
CA ARG A 265 -23.96 9.08 -2.12
C ARG A 265 -23.83 7.84 -1.23
N ALA A 266 -22.62 7.54 -0.79
CA ALA A 266 -22.28 6.45 0.11
C ALA A 266 -21.15 6.89 1.03
N HIS A 267 -21.12 6.36 2.25
CA HIS A 267 -20.13 6.75 3.26
C HIS A 267 -18.89 5.86 3.18
N ALA A 268 -17.71 6.47 3.08
CA ALA A 268 -16.42 5.78 3.20
C ALA A 268 -15.93 5.86 4.65
N ILE A 269 -15.48 4.73 5.19
CA ILE A 269 -15.08 4.65 6.60
C ILE A 269 -13.67 4.08 6.68
N SER A 270 -12.80 4.78 7.40
CA SER A 270 -11.44 4.32 7.71
C SER A 270 -11.21 4.35 9.22
N ILE A 271 -10.61 3.29 9.74
CA ILE A 271 -10.35 3.11 11.16
C ILE A 271 -8.88 2.80 11.31
N GLY A 272 -8.16 3.51 12.18
CA GLY A 272 -6.74 3.30 12.35
C GLY A 272 -6.27 3.32 13.80
N ARG A 273 -5.21 2.56 14.06
CA ARG A 273 -4.52 2.53 15.34
C ARG A 273 -3.01 2.46 15.09
N PRO A 274 -2.19 3.31 15.72
CA PRO A 274 -0.74 3.16 15.61
C PRO A 274 -0.30 1.83 16.23
N ILE A 275 0.62 1.16 15.56
CA ILE A 275 1.28 -0.03 16.11
C ILE A 275 2.79 0.13 16.00
N ASN A 276 3.52 -0.34 17.02
CA ASN A 276 4.98 -0.32 16.99
C ASN A 276 5.50 -1.65 16.44
N VAL A 277 5.08 -1.97 15.20
CA VAL A 277 5.46 -3.21 14.50
C VAL A 277 5.80 -2.88 13.06
N THR A 278 6.95 -3.32 12.62
CA THR A 278 7.44 -3.21 11.25
C THR A 278 7.87 -4.58 10.74
N ARG A 279 8.22 -4.71 9.48
CA ARG A 279 8.73 -5.96 8.88
C ARG A 279 9.97 -6.53 9.58
N LYS A 280 10.67 -5.73 10.43
CA LYS A 280 11.81 -6.18 11.25
C LYS A 280 11.39 -6.94 12.50
N ASP A 281 10.18 -6.67 12.98
CA ASP A 281 9.71 -7.18 14.25
C ASP A 281 9.19 -8.62 14.11
N PRO A 282 9.41 -9.48 15.11
CA PRO A 282 8.93 -10.86 15.08
C PRO A 282 7.41 -10.95 15.05
N ASP A 283 6.70 -9.99 15.68
CA ASP A 283 5.23 -9.95 15.75
C ASP A 283 4.57 -9.57 14.40
N PHE A 284 5.34 -9.03 13.44
CA PHE A 284 4.82 -8.71 12.11
C PHE A 284 4.23 -9.94 11.40
N TYR A 285 4.89 -11.09 11.52
CA TYR A 285 4.50 -12.31 10.80
C TYR A 285 3.23 -12.95 11.35
N PRO A 286 3.05 -13.13 12.68
CA PRO A 286 1.77 -13.56 13.22
C PRO A 286 0.65 -12.55 12.98
N LEU A 287 0.93 -11.23 13.01
CA LEU A 287 -0.05 -10.21 12.63
C LEU A 287 -0.40 -10.27 11.13
N THR A 288 0.51 -10.72 10.26
CA THR A 288 0.19 -10.99 8.85
C THR A 288 -0.85 -12.10 8.70
N VAL A 289 -0.79 -13.15 9.54
CA VAL A 289 -1.84 -14.18 9.59
C VAL A 289 -3.15 -13.60 10.12
N ALA A 290 -3.10 -12.82 11.20
CA ALA A 290 -4.30 -12.20 11.80
C ALA A 290 -5.02 -11.26 10.81
N ARG A 291 -4.29 -10.40 10.10
CA ARG A 291 -4.89 -9.50 9.10
C ARG A 291 -5.51 -10.26 7.94
N SER A 292 -4.85 -11.31 7.46
CA SER A 292 -5.36 -12.14 6.37
C SER A 292 -6.64 -12.89 6.79
N TYR A 293 -6.71 -13.36 8.04
CA TYR A 293 -7.92 -13.93 8.61
C TYR A 293 -9.05 -12.89 8.75
N LEU A 294 -8.73 -11.70 9.26
CA LEU A 294 -9.71 -10.62 9.40
C LEU A 294 -10.23 -10.16 8.03
N GLY A 295 -9.36 -10.00 7.06
CA GLY A 295 -9.68 -9.72 5.66
C GLY A 295 -8.70 -8.75 5.01
N GLU A 296 -8.08 -9.20 3.94
CA GLU A 296 -7.28 -8.37 3.03
C GLU A 296 -7.76 -8.57 1.60
N HIS A 297 -7.28 -7.77 0.65
CA HIS A 297 -7.65 -7.97 -0.74
C HIS A 297 -7.36 -9.42 -1.19
N ARG A 298 -8.29 -10.02 -1.91
CA ARG A 298 -8.31 -11.42 -2.38
C ARG A 298 -8.47 -12.48 -1.30
N THR A 299 -8.78 -12.13 -0.07
CA THR A 299 -9.22 -13.09 0.95
C THR A 299 -10.74 -13.13 1.01
N PHE A 300 -11.37 -13.82 0.06
CA PHE A 300 -12.83 -13.97 0.04
C PHE A 300 -13.37 -14.68 1.30
N ASN A 301 -12.54 -15.45 1.99
CA ASN A 301 -12.86 -16.08 3.27
C ASN A 301 -12.49 -15.20 4.49
N GLY A 302 -12.08 -13.96 4.29
CA GLY A 302 -11.82 -13.03 5.39
C GLY A 302 -13.09 -12.70 6.15
N VAL A 303 -12.98 -12.57 7.47
CA VAL A 303 -14.12 -12.30 8.36
C VAL A 303 -14.91 -11.08 7.93
N LEU A 304 -14.22 -9.96 7.66
CA LEU A 304 -14.90 -8.73 7.22
C LEU A 304 -15.64 -8.92 5.89
N MET A 305 -15.05 -9.69 4.95
CA MET A 305 -15.71 -9.98 3.67
C MET A 305 -16.97 -10.80 3.88
N ILE A 306 -16.89 -11.89 4.65
CA ILE A 306 -18.02 -12.77 4.91
C ILE A 306 -19.10 -12.04 5.71
N ARG A 307 -18.72 -11.38 6.81
CA ARG A 307 -19.67 -10.84 7.77
C ARG A 307 -20.38 -9.57 7.29
N LEU A 308 -19.66 -8.69 6.58
CA LEU A 308 -20.23 -7.41 6.11
C LEU A 308 -20.81 -7.53 4.70
N ARG A 309 -20.10 -8.21 3.77
CA ARG A 309 -20.52 -8.30 2.38
C ARG A 309 -21.44 -9.50 2.12
N GLU A 310 -20.93 -10.73 2.33
CA GLU A 310 -21.66 -11.93 1.89
C GLU A 310 -22.96 -12.16 2.69
N ILE A 311 -22.90 -11.97 4.00
CA ILE A 311 -24.05 -12.21 4.88
C ILE A 311 -25.01 -11.01 4.91
N ARG A 312 -24.48 -9.77 4.89
CA ARG A 312 -25.27 -8.57 5.14
C ARG A 312 -25.44 -7.65 3.95
N GLY A 313 -24.70 -7.86 2.87
CA GLY A 313 -24.79 -7.04 1.66
C GLY A 313 -24.38 -5.56 1.85
N LEU A 314 -23.61 -5.24 2.90
CA LEU A 314 -23.37 -3.84 3.30
C LEU A 314 -22.55 -3.05 2.31
N ASN A 315 -21.55 -3.69 1.66
CA ASN A 315 -20.68 -3.04 0.70
C ASN A 315 -19.95 -4.06 -0.19
N TYR A 316 -19.14 -3.55 -1.13
CA TYR A 316 -18.36 -4.40 -2.03
C TYR A 316 -17.18 -5.12 -1.36
N GLY A 317 -16.64 -4.59 -0.27
CA GLY A 317 -15.55 -5.21 0.48
C GLY A 317 -15.07 -4.35 1.64
N SER A 318 -14.46 -5.03 2.59
CA SER A 318 -13.89 -4.43 3.79
C SER A 318 -12.57 -5.11 4.08
N TYR A 319 -11.53 -4.33 4.40
CA TYR A 319 -10.16 -4.81 4.42
C TYR A 319 -9.42 -4.33 5.67
N ALA A 320 -8.45 -5.13 6.13
CA ALA A 320 -7.61 -4.82 7.27
C ALA A 320 -6.13 -5.01 6.93
N TYR A 321 -5.27 -4.11 7.39
CA TYR A 321 -3.83 -4.15 7.19
C TYR A 321 -3.06 -3.79 8.46
N VAL A 322 -1.89 -4.36 8.63
CA VAL A 322 -0.95 -4.09 9.74
C VAL A 322 0.25 -3.27 9.30
N GLU A 323 0.23 -2.83 8.08
CA GLU A 323 1.17 -1.86 7.51
C GLU A 323 0.45 -1.06 6.41
N ASN A 324 1.00 0.09 6.06
CA ASN A 324 0.48 0.88 4.97
C ASN A 324 0.31 0.03 3.69
N PHE A 325 -0.88 0.07 3.13
CA PHE A 325 -1.20 -0.62 1.88
C PHE A 325 -1.63 0.41 0.82
N ILE A 326 -0.93 0.39 -0.30
CA ILE A 326 -1.28 1.17 -1.49
C ILE A 326 -1.78 0.20 -2.55
N GLN A 327 -3.01 0.40 -3.00
CA GLN A 327 -3.54 -0.35 -4.14
C GLN A 327 -2.96 0.22 -5.44
N ASP A 328 -2.17 -0.59 -6.13
CA ASP A 328 -1.57 -0.22 -7.41
C ASP A 328 -2.48 -0.67 -8.57
N GLY A 329 -3.29 0.23 -9.07
CA GLY A 329 -4.28 -0.05 -10.11
C GLY A 329 -5.22 -1.18 -9.69
N GLY A 330 -5.40 -2.17 -10.56
CA GLY A 330 -6.19 -3.37 -10.26
C GLY A 330 -5.47 -4.43 -9.43
N SER A 331 -4.21 -4.22 -9.05
CA SER A 331 -3.43 -5.18 -8.25
C SER A 331 -3.91 -5.20 -6.80
N THR A 332 -3.97 -6.40 -6.25
CA THR A 332 -4.27 -6.63 -4.83
C THR A 332 -3.08 -7.22 -4.07
N PHE A 333 -1.92 -7.31 -4.73
CA PHE A 333 -0.69 -7.73 -4.09
C PHE A 333 -0.04 -6.55 -3.35
N PRO A 334 0.69 -6.82 -2.26
CA PRO A 334 1.49 -5.80 -1.60
C PRO A 334 2.46 -5.13 -2.59
N LEU A 335 2.49 -3.80 -2.59
CA LEU A 335 3.47 -3.04 -3.37
C LEU A 335 4.82 -3.10 -2.65
N ALA A 336 5.88 -3.36 -3.40
CA ALA A 336 7.23 -3.32 -2.85
C ALA A 336 7.75 -1.88 -2.76
N ASN A 337 8.75 -1.67 -1.92
CA ASN A 337 9.49 -0.42 -1.74
C ASN A 337 8.69 0.75 -1.15
N ILE A 338 7.63 0.45 -0.40
CA ILE A 338 6.84 1.42 0.37
C ILE A 338 6.87 1.15 1.88
N ALA A 339 7.79 0.30 2.34
CA ALA A 339 7.92 -0.02 3.76
C ALA A 339 8.32 1.23 4.57
N ARG A 340 7.59 1.48 5.66
CA ARG A 340 7.80 2.63 6.55
C ARG A 340 8.48 2.20 7.85
N ARG A 341 9.19 3.12 8.51
CA ARG A 341 9.81 2.90 9.83
C ARG A 341 8.80 2.91 10.98
N GLN A 342 7.61 3.44 10.77
CA GLN A 342 6.48 3.39 11.70
C GLN A 342 5.23 2.95 10.95
N GLN A 343 4.36 2.21 11.62
CA GLN A 343 3.19 1.61 11.00
C GLN A 343 1.93 1.84 11.84
N HIS A 344 0.80 1.55 11.25
CA HIS A 344 -0.50 1.52 11.89
C HIS A 344 -1.28 0.29 11.43
N PHE A 345 -2.13 -0.22 12.31
CA PHE A 345 -3.20 -1.11 11.93
C PHE A 345 -4.35 -0.26 11.38
N GLU A 346 -4.92 -0.67 10.26
CA GLU A 346 -6.07 0.00 9.69
C GLU A 346 -7.13 -0.99 9.21
N ILE A 347 -8.38 -0.56 9.29
CA ILE A 347 -9.51 -1.17 8.62
C ILE A 347 -10.14 -0.09 7.75
N TRP A 348 -10.45 -0.44 6.50
CA TRP A 348 -11.23 0.40 5.64
C TRP A 348 -12.45 -0.35 5.13
N LEU A 349 -13.59 0.33 5.20
CA LEU A 349 -14.84 -0.15 4.65
C LEU A 349 -15.07 0.61 3.34
N ARG A 350 -15.17 -0.12 2.24
CA ARG A 350 -15.58 0.48 0.97
C ARG A 350 -16.95 1.14 1.14
N PRO A 351 -17.30 2.10 0.28
CA PRO A 351 -18.49 2.89 0.49
C PRO A 351 -19.73 2.06 0.84
N VAL A 352 -20.43 2.47 1.89
CA VAL A 352 -21.62 1.85 2.44
C VAL A 352 -22.79 2.82 2.28
N ALA A 353 -23.97 2.30 1.98
CA ALA A 353 -25.20 3.10 1.94
C ALA A 353 -25.40 3.87 3.26
N PRO A 354 -25.79 5.16 3.22
CA PRO A 354 -25.83 6.02 4.40
C PRO A 354 -26.57 5.42 5.60
N GLN A 355 -27.74 4.81 5.35
CA GLN A 355 -28.58 4.20 6.39
C GLN A 355 -27.91 3.03 7.12
N ASN A 356 -26.92 2.38 6.48
CA ASN A 356 -26.23 1.20 7.02
C ASN A 356 -24.79 1.50 7.49
N SER A 357 -24.30 2.73 7.28
CA SER A 357 -22.86 3.04 7.47
C SER A 357 -22.41 2.91 8.92
N LEU A 358 -23.20 3.37 9.87
CA LEU A 358 -22.87 3.28 11.30
C LEU A 358 -23.00 1.85 11.85
N PHE A 359 -23.92 1.07 11.30
CA PHE A 359 -23.98 -0.36 11.58
C PHE A 359 -22.73 -1.07 11.06
N ALA A 360 -22.30 -0.79 9.81
CA ALA A 360 -21.09 -1.36 9.23
C ALA A 360 -19.83 -1.03 10.04
N LEU A 361 -19.71 0.21 10.53
CA LEU A 361 -18.65 0.61 11.47
C LEU A 361 -18.65 -0.28 12.72
N ARG A 362 -19.83 -0.43 13.38
CA ARG A 362 -19.96 -1.27 14.58
C ARG A 362 -19.67 -2.73 14.29
N ALA A 363 -20.10 -3.25 13.15
CA ALA A 363 -19.84 -4.62 12.73
C ALA A 363 -18.34 -4.90 12.57
N ALA A 364 -17.60 -4.00 11.92
CA ALA A 364 -16.16 -4.14 11.77
C ALA A 364 -15.43 -4.11 13.13
N LEU A 365 -15.87 -3.24 14.04
CA LEU A 365 -15.29 -3.15 15.39
C LEU A 365 -15.68 -4.38 16.24
N TYR A 366 -16.91 -4.87 16.13
CA TYR A 366 -17.38 -6.09 16.81
C TYR A 366 -16.55 -7.31 16.40
N GLU A 367 -16.32 -7.52 15.10
CA GLU A 367 -15.51 -8.62 14.62
C GLU A 367 -14.03 -8.48 15.03
N THR A 368 -13.52 -7.25 15.06
CA THR A 368 -12.16 -6.99 15.55
C THR A 368 -12.04 -7.27 17.05
N ASP A 369 -13.00 -6.85 17.85
CA ASP A 369 -13.05 -7.13 19.29
C ASP A 369 -13.15 -8.63 19.57
N LYS A 370 -14.00 -9.33 18.81
CA LYS A 370 -14.15 -10.79 18.89
C LYS A 370 -12.81 -11.48 18.61
N LEU A 371 -12.09 -11.06 17.56
CA LEU A 371 -10.75 -11.56 17.27
C LEU A 371 -9.78 -11.33 18.43
N VAL A 372 -9.81 -10.16 19.07
CA VAL A 372 -8.93 -9.84 20.21
C VAL A 372 -9.26 -10.69 21.44
N ARG A 373 -10.54 -10.85 21.77
CA ARG A 373 -11.00 -11.61 22.95
C ARG A 373 -10.85 -13.12 22.78
N GLU A 374 -11.28 -13.65 21.67
CA GLU A 374 -11.43 -15.08 21.44
C GLU A 374 -10.26 -15.69 20.67
N GLY A 375 -9.50 -14.87 19.93
CA GLY A 375 -8.47 -15.33 19.01
C GLY A 375 -9.04 -15.90 17.72
N ILE A 376 -8.17 -16.42 16.87
CA ILE A 376 -8.56 -17.06 15.62
C ILE A 376 -9.06 -18.49 15.92
N PRO A 377 -10.22 -18.94 15.41
CA PRO A 377 -10.61 -20.35 15.50
C PRO A 377 -9.57 -21.26 14.85
N GLN A 378 -9.33 -22.46 15.38
CA GLN A 378 -8.28 -23.37 14.90
C GLN A 378 -8.40 -23.65 13.38
N ALA A 379 -9.60 -23.93 12.89
CA ALA A 379 -9.84 -24.17 11.47
C ALA A 379 -9.52 -22.93 10.62
N GLY A 380 -9.88 -21.72 11.08
CA GLY A 380 -9.58 -20.45 10.44
C GLY A 380 -8.07 -20.19 10.39
N PHE A 381 -7.35 -20.49 11.47
CA PHE A 381 -5.89 -20.38 11.54
C PHE A 381 -5.20 -21.28 10.50
N GLU A 382 -5.57 -22.58 10.42
CA GLU A 382 -4.94 -23.51 9.47
C GLU A 382 -5.28 -23.15 8.01
N ALA A 383 -6.52 -22.77 7.74
CA ALA A 383 -6.93 -22.32 6.41
C ALA A 383 -6.16 -21.06 5.97
N THR A 384 -6.05 -20.06 6.85
CA THR A 384 -5.32 -18.82 6.56
C THR A 384 -3.82 -19.06 6.38
N LYS A 385 -3.24 -19.93 7.20
CA LYS A 385 -1.83 -20.32 7.09
C LYS A 385 -1.55 -20.99 5.74
N THR A 386 -2.41 -21.91 5.32
CA THR A 386 -2.32 -22.59 4.02
C THR A 386 -2.49 -21.60 2.86
N PHE A 387 -3.46 -20.71 2.95
CA PHE A 387 -3.66 -19.65 1.98
C PHE A 387 -2.41 -18.78 1.83
N LEU A 388 -1.86 -18.26 2.92
CA LEU A 388 -0.67 -17.40 2.89
C LEU A 388 0.58 -18.13 2.38
N ALA A 389 0.74 -19.41 2.68
CA ALA A 389 1.84 -20.21 2.14
C ALA A 389 1.82 -20.25 0.61
N ASN A 390 0.63 -20.38 0.02
CA ASN A 390 0.46 -20.36 -1.43
C ASN A 390 0.49 -18.93 -2.00
N TYR A 391 -0.22 -18.00 -1.38
CA TYR A 391 -0.40 -16.64 -1.85
C TYR A 391 0.92 -15.83 -1.83
N SER A 392 1.77 -16.05 -0.82
CA SER A 392 3.07 -15.37 -0.74
C SER A 392 4.02 -15.71 -1.90
N ASN A 393 3.82 -16.86 -2.57
CA ASN A 393 4.57 -17.18 -3.79
C ASN A 393 4.20 -16.23 -4.95
N LEU A 394 2.95 -15.75 -4.99
CA LEU A 394 2.48 -14.83 -6.02
C LEU A 394 3.00 -13.40 -5.79
N TRP A 395 3.37 -13.06 -4.56
CA TRP A 395 3.92 -11.73 -4.28
C TRP A 395 5.20 -11.43 -5.07
N ALA A 396 5.99 -12.45 -5.35
CA ALA A 396 7.26 -12.34 -6.06
C ALA A 396 7.28 -13.16 -7.36
N GLN A 397 6.14 -13.26 -8.06
CA GLN A 397 5.98 -14.14 -9.22
C GLN A 397 6.79 -13.74 -10.47
N ASP A 398 6.99 -12.43 -10.68
CA ASP A 398 7.76 -11.90 -11.81
C ASP A 398 9.09 -11.26 -11.39
N ALA A 399 9.94 -10.94 -12.35
CA ALA A 399 11.27 -10.40 -12.10
C ALA A 399 11.24 -9.03 -11.41
N SER A 400 10.30 -8.14 -11.79
CA SER A 400 10.17 -6.81 -11.20
C SER A 400 9.74 -6.88 -9.74
N ARG A 401 8.76 -7.73 -9.41
CA ARG A 401 8.30 -7.92 -8.03
C ARG A 401 9.37 -8.56 -7.15
N ARG A 402 10.06 -9.62 -7.64
CA ARG A 402 11.21 -10.20 -6.93
C ARG A 402 12.29 -9.17 -6.65
N LEU A 403 12.58 -8.32 -7.63
CA LEU A 403 13.55 -7.25 -7.50
C LEU A 403 13.14 -6.24 -6.43
N GLY A 404 11.88 -5.83 -6.42
CA GLY A 404 11.33 -4.92 -5.41
C GLY A 404 11.47 -5.46 -3.99
N PHE A 405 11.05 -6.70 -3.73
CA PHE A 405 11.20 -7.33 -2.40
C PHE A 405 12.66 -7.56 -2.01
N ALA A 406 13.54 -7.83 -2.98
CA ALA A 406 14.97 -7.95 -2.70
C ALA A 406 15.61 -6.60 -2.34
N ILE A 407 15.15 -5.48 -2.92
CA ILE A 407 15.53 -4.13 -2.51
C ILE A 407 15.00 -3.82 -1.11
N ASP A 408 13.74 -4.16 -0.81
CA ASP A 408 13.20 -4.04 0.55
C ASP A 408 14.08 -4.78 1.57
N ALA A 409 14.55 -5.98 1.22
CA ALA A 409 15.44 -6.75 2.09
C ALA A 409 16.77 -6.02 2.37
N VAL A 410 17.32 -5.30 1.39
CA VAL A 410 18.53 -4.47 1.57
C VAL A 410 18.25 -3.27 2.47
N VAL A 411 17.09 -2.63 2.32
CA VAL A 411 16.71 -1.40 3.05
C VAL A 411 16.28 -1.73 4.49
N THR A 412 15.45 -2.76 4.65
CA THR A 412 14.89 -3.13 5.96
C THR A 412 15.75 -4.13 6.73
N GLY A 413 16.69 -4.80 6.07
CA GLY A 413 17.48 -5.90 6.63
C GLY A 413 16.70 -7.22 6.76
N LYS A 414 15.48 -7.32 6.19
CA LYS A 414 14.62 -8.50 6.25
C LYS A 414 13.97 -8.79 4.88
N ASP A 415 14.14 -10.01 4.40
CA ASP A 415 13.40 -10.53 3.23
C ASP A 415 12.03 -11.01 3.72
N VAL A 416 11.04 -10.14 3.66
CA VAL A 416 9.71 -10.38 4.24
C VAL A 416 9.02 -11.62 3.65
N VAL A 417 9.21 -11.88 2.35
CA VAL A 417 8.59 -13.03 1.68
C VAL A 417 9.21 -14.33 2.18
N LYS A 418 10.54 -14.41 2.18
CA LYS A 418 11.24 -15.61 2.68
C LYS A 418 11.04 -15.85 4.17
N GLU A 419 11.07 -14.79 4.98
CA GLU A 419 10.79 -14.89 6.42
C GLU A 419 9.36 -15.40 6.68
N LEU A 420 8.37 -14.88 5.97
CA LEU A 420 7.00 -15.35 6.08
C LEU A 420 6.90 -16.84 5.71
N GLN A 421 7.42 -17.22 4.54
CA GLN A 421 7.39 -18.60 4.06
C GLN A 421 8.13 -19.58 5.01
N ALA A 422 9.23 -19.17 5.60
CA ALA A 422 9.97 -19.98 6.55
C ALA A 422 9.27 -20.14 7.91
N ARG A 423 8.50 -19.11 8.33
CA ARG A 423 7.82 -19.12 9.64
C ARG A 423 6.46 -19.81 9.59
N LEU A 424 5.69 -19.63 8.51
CA LEU A 424 4.32 -20.16 8.40
C LEU A 424 4.19 -21.65 8.78
N PRO A 425 5.04 -22.58 8.29
CA PRO A 425 4.90 -23.99 8.64
C PRO A 425 5.03 -24.28 10.15
N LYS A 426 5.82 -23.47 10.86
CA LYS A 426 6.16 -23.64 12.28
C LYS A 426 5.30 -22.78 13.20
N MET A 427 4.56 -21.82 12.66
CA MET A 427 3.79 -20.85 13.41
C MET A 427 2.65 -21.55 14.16
N LYS A 428 2.49 -21.20 15.43
CA LYS A 428 1.43 -21.69 16.30
C LYS A 428 0.30 -20.65 16.40
N LYS A 429 -0.94 -21.12 16.53
CA LYS A 429 -2.10 -20.25 16.77
C LYS A 429 -1.89 -19.30 17.97
N SER A 430 -1.28 -19.83 19.06
CA SER A 430 -1.01 -19.04 20.26
C SER A 430 -0.09 -17.84 20.03
N GLU A 431 0.83 -17.90 19.06
CA GLU A 431 1.68 -16.77 18.68
C GLU A 431 0.84 -15.67 17.99
N VAL A 432 -0.10 -16.10 17.13
CA VAL A 432 -1.01 -15.16 16.45
C VAL A 432 -1.95 -14.50 17.44
N ASP A 433 -2.59 -15.28 18.32
CA ASP A 433 -3.48 -14.77 19.36
C ASP A 433 -2.76 -13.82 20.33
N ALA A 434 -1.51 -14.12 20.69
CA ALA A 434 -0.69 -13.25 21.53
C ALA A 434 -0.37 -11.91 20.84
N ALA A 435 0.02 -11.95 19.56
CA ALA A 435 0.32 -10.74 18.79
C ALA A 435 -0.95 -9.89 18.59
N VAL A 436 -2.10 -10.53 18.32
CA VAL A 436 -3.41 -9.85 18.22
C VAL A 436 -3.72 -9.10 19.53
N ARG A 437 -3.72 -9.79 20.67
CA ARG A 437 -4.00 -9.16 21.98
C ARG A 437 -3.03 -8.04 22.34
N LYS A 438 -1.77 -8.13 21.91
CA LYS A 438 -0.75 -7.13 22.18
C LYS A 438 -0.90 -5.86 21.35
N HIS A 439 -1.28 -6.00 20.08
CA HIS A 439 -1.19 -4.90 19.11
C HIS A 439 -2.52 -4.39 18.59
N LEU A 440 -3.56 -5.23 18.56
CA LEU A 440 -4.89 -4.86 18.06
C LEU A 440 -5.85 -4.51 19.22
N GLY A 441 -6.97 -3.93 18.89
CA GLY A 441 -8.02 -3.58 19.86
C GLY A 441 -8.98 -2.54 19.30
N VAL A 442 -10.06 -2.30 20.03
CA VAL A 442 -11.16 -1.38 19.65
C VAL A 442 -11.17 -0.10 20.49
N ASN A 443 -10.12 0.14 21.27
CA ASN A 443 -9.91 1.36 22.04
C ASN A 443 -8.68 2.10 21.53
N GLY A 444 -8.68 3.42 21.63
CA GLY A 444 -7.59 4.24 21.12
C GLY A 444 -7.52 4.23 19.59
N LEU A 445 -8.66 4.20 18.94
CA LEU A 445 -8.81 4.27 17.49
C LEU A 445 -8.93 5.72 17.02
N THR A 446 -8.51 5.95 15.79
CA THR A 446 -8.90 7.12 14.99
C THR A 446 -9.84 6.64 13.90
N ILE A 447 -11.06 7.15 13.89
CA ILE A 447 -12.12 6.81 12.95
C ILE A 447 -12.33 8.02 12.04
N SER A 448 -12.33 7.81 10.74
CA SER A 448 -12.68 8.79 9.73
C SER A 448 -13.90 8.33 8.94
N ILE A 449 -14.87 9.22 8.75
CA ILE A 449 -16.07 8.96 7.96
C ILE A 449 -16.19 10.11 6.94
N VAL A 450 -16.25 9.78 5.66
CA VAL A 450 -16.60 10.74 4.60
C VAL A 450 -18.09 10.57 4.32
N ALA A 451 -18.87 11.62 4.52
CA ALA A 451 -20.32 11.49 4.50
C ALA A 451 -21.02 12.85 4.27
N ASP A 452 -22.27 12.78 3.84
CA ASP A 452 -23.23 13.86 3.99
C ASP A 452 -23.73 13.94 5.46
N LYS A 453 -24.38 15.04 5.83
CA LYS A 453 -24.96 15.23 7.18
C LYS A 453 -23.98 14.90 8.32
N ALA A 454 -22.72 15.31 8.17
CA ALA A 454 -21.62 14.94 9.05
C ALA A 454 -21.87 15.21 10.54
N GLN A 455 -22.56 16.34 10.88
CA GLN A 455 -22.89 16.67 12.26
C GLN A 455 -23.86 15.63 12.85
N SER A 456 -24.88 15.21 12.11
CA SER A 456 -25.86 14.21 12.56
C SER A 456 -25.18 12.84 12.84
N ILE A 457 -24.20 12.46 12.01
CA ILE A 457 -23.39 11.25 12.22
C ILE A 457 -22.59 11.36 13.52
N ALA A 458 -21.92 12.50 13.72
CA ALA A 458 -21.14 12.74 14.93
C ALA A 458 -22.03 12.69 16.19
N ASP A 459 -23.19 13.35 16.17
CA ASP A 459 -24.13 13.37 17.28
C ASP A 459 -24.70 11.96 17.58
N THR A 460 -25.04 11.20 16.53
CA THR A 460 -25.52 9.82 16.68
C THR A 460 -24.47 8.93 17.34
N LEU A 461 -23.22 9.01 16.93
CA LEU A 461 -22.14 8.23 17.54
C LEU A 461 -21.83 8.68 18.98
N MET A 462 -21.84 9.97 19.25
CA MET A 462 -21.64 10.53 20.61
C MET A 462 -22.77 10.16 21.56
N SER A 463 -24.00 10.05 21.10
CA SER A 463 -25.14 9.64 21.94
C SER A 463 -24.99 8.21 22.46
N GLY A 464 -24.16 7.38 21.80
CA GLY A 464 -24.03 5.96 22.12
C GLY A 464 -25.28 5.12 21.79
N GLY A 465 -26.30 5.70 21.18
CA GLY A 465 -27.53 5.03 20.82
C GLY A 465 -27.30 3.90 19.78
N PRO A 466 -28.24 2.95 19.67
CA PRO A 466 -28.12 1.85 18.73
C PRO A 466 -28.24 2.35 17.28
N THR A 467 -27.47 1.72 16.37
CA THR A 467 -27.51 2.00 14.93
C THR A 467 -27.89 0.72 14.19
N GLY A 468 -29.11 0.66 13.67
CA GLY A 468 -29.66 -0.54 13.02
C GLY A 468 -29.11 -0.76 11.62
N ILE A 469 -29.48 -1.90 11.05
CA ILE A 469 -29.26 -2.26 9.66
C ILE A 469 -30.60 -2.27 8.92
N SER A 470 -30.59 -1.86 7.66
CA SER A 470 -31.70 -2.01 6.73
C SER A 470 -31.28 -2.99 5.64
N TYR A 471 -32.02 -4.07 5.49
CA TYR A 471 -31.80 -5.05 4.44
C TYR A 471 -32.64 -4.74 3.21
N ASP A 472 -32.03 -4.87 2.03
CA ASP A 472 -32.73 -4.69 0.76
C ASP A 472 -33.63 -5.88 0.40
N THR A 473 -33.39 -7.04 1.03
CA THR A 473 -34.14 -8.29 0.80
C THR A 473 -34.71 -8.86 2.10
N ALA A 474 -35.88 -9.45 2.02
CA ALA A 474 -36.49 -10.18 3.14
C ALA A 474 -35.82 -11.57 3.33
N GLY A 475 -35.92 -12.12 4.54
CA GLY A 475 -35.50 -13.51 4.80
C GLY A 475 -34.12 -13.64 5.43
N THR A 476 -33.60 -12.60 6.09
CA THR A 476 -32.36 -12.68 6.88
C THR A 476 -32.48 -13.80 7.94
N PRO A 477 -31.50 -14.72 8.05
CA PRO A 477 -31.54 -15.81 9.01
C PRO A 477 -31.68 -15.33 10.46
N PRO A 478 -32.45 -16.04 11.34
CA PRO A 478 -32.68 -15.59 12.71
C PRO A 478 -31.42 -15.42 13.57
N ASP A 479 -30.40 -16.23 13.34
CA ASP A 479 -29.12 -16.14 14.03
C ASP A 479 -28.34 -14.87 13.62
N VAL A 480 -28.44 -14.45 12.36
CA VAL A 480 -27.88 -13.18 11.88
C VAL A 480 -28.60 -11.99 12.51
N VAL A 481 -29.93 -12.03 12.60
CA VAL A 481 -30.73 -10.98 13.25
C VAL A 481 -30.40 -10.89 14.75
N ALA A 482 -30.21 -12.01 15.43
CA ALA A 482 -29.81 -12.02 16.84
C ALA A 482 -28.40 -11.41 17.04
N GLU A 483 -27.49 -11.68 16.12
CA GLU A 483 -26.15 -11.04 16.16
C GLU A 483 -26.20 -9.54 15.81
N ASP A 484 -27.08 -9.14 14.87
CA ASP A 484 -27.30 -7.72 14.56
C ASP A 484 -27.76 -6.91 15.77
N ASP A 485 -28.54 -7.53 16.66
CA ASP A 485 -28.98 -6.94 17.92
C ASP A 485 -27.81 -6.67 18.90
N LEU A 486 -26.76 -7.45 18.84
CA LEU A 486 -25.51 -7.21 19.56
C LEU A 486 -24.68 -6.12 18.86
N ILE A 487 -24.51 -6.23 17.55
CA ILE A 487 -23.70 -5.33 16.74
C ILE A 487 -24.24 -3.88 16.81
N LYS A 488 -25.55 -3.68 16.66
CA LYS A 488 -26.14 -2.32 16.67
C LYS A 488 -25.92 -1.57 17.98
N ARG A 489 -25.61 -2.27 19.07
CA ARG A 489 -25.33 -1.71 20.41
C ARG A 489 -23.84 -1.76 20.77
N PHE A 490 -22.97 -2.26 19.88
CA PHE A 490 -21.54 -2.36 20.17
C PHE A 490 -20.97 -0.98 20.52
N PRO A 491 -20.32 -0.80 21.69
CA PRO A 491 -19.94 0.51 22.18
C PRO A 491 -18.79 1.11 21.37
N ILE A 492 -18.92 2.40 21.04
CA ILE A 492 -17.84 3.23 20.47
C ILE A 492 -17.70 4.44 21.38
N PRO A 493 -16.94 4.33 22.50
CA PRO A 493 -16.82 5.41 23.44
C PRO A 493 -16.10 6.60 22.80
N LEU A 494 -16.76 7.74 22.77
CA LEU A 494 -16.27 9.01 22.22
C LEU A 494 -16.48 10.11 23.25
N GLU A 495 -15.54 11.04 23.30
CA GLU A 495 -15.63 12.26 24.09
C GLU A 495 -15.71 13.46 23.15
N LYS A 496 -16.49 14.46 23.52
CA LYS A 496 -16.78 15.62 22.67
C LYS A 496 -15.51 16.31 22.15
N GLU A 497 -14.48 16.42 22.96
CA GLU A 497 -13.20 17.00 22.60
C GLU A 497 -12.43 16.18 21.55
N ASN A 498 -12.76 14.91 21.39
CA ASN A 498 -12.15 13.99 20.42
C ASN A 498 -12.96 13.82 19.12
N VAL A 499 -14.04 14.59 18.97
CA VAL A 499 -14.90 14.58 17.79
C VAL A 499 -14.72 15.87 17.00
N ARG A 500 -14.53 15.74 15.70
CA ARG A 500 -14.37 16.87 14.76
C ARG A 500 -15.19 16.63 13.51
N VAL A 501 -15.84 17.69 13.05
CA VAL A 501 -16.48 17.75 11.72
C VAL A 501 -15.71 18.76 10.89
N TYR A 502 -15.30 18.35 9.69
CA TYR A 502 -14.55 19.19 8.76
C TYR A 502 -15.24 19.25 7.40
N PRO A 503 -15.48 20.44 6.84
CA PRO A 503 -15.86 20.57 5.45
C PRO A 503 -14.73 20.03 4.54
N VAL A 504 -15.11 19.34 3.48
CA VAL A 504 -14.14 18.70 2.57
C VAL A 504 -13.18 19.71 1.91
N ASP A 505 -13.65 20.93 1.64
CA ASP A 505 -12.83 22.00 1.05
C ASP A 505 -11.70 22.49 2.00
N LYS A 506 -11.80 22.23 3.29
CA LYS A 506 -10.77 22.56 4.29
C LYS A 506 -9.77 21.41 4.55
N MET A 507 -10.05 20.21 4.04
CA MET A 507 -9.12 19.08 4.18
C MET A 507 -7.85 19.34 3.36
N PHE A 508 -6.68 19.13 3.96
CA PHE A 508 -5.37 19.28 3.32
C PHE A 508 -5.12 20.66 2.70
N GLU A 509 -5.72 21.70 3.27
CA GLU A 509 -5.44 23.08 2.85
C GLU A 509 -4.07 23.54 3.32
N LYS A 510 -3.70 23.16 4.57
CA LYS A 510 -2.41 23.48 5.21
C LYS A 510 -1.69 22.22 5.59
#